data_b5b1b82c2f553b9cf61bb327d432a802
#
_entry.id   b5b1b82c2f553b9cf61bb327d432a802
#
_cell.length_a   1.000
_cell.length_b   1.000
_cell.length_c   1.000
_cell.angle_alpha   90.00
_cell.angle_beta   90.00
_cell.angle_gamma   90.00
#
_symmetry.space_group_name_H-M   'P 1'
#
loop_
_entity.id
_entity.type
_entity.pdbx_description
1 polymer ?
#
loop_
_entity_poly.entity_id
_entity_poly.type
_entity_poly.pdbx_seq_one_letter_code
_entity_poly.pdbx_strand_id
1 'polypeptide(L)'
;QDVVVFLGDGSYLLSNSDIYSSVLYDQKLIIVVCDNGGHMVINRLQLAKGGNEYICNLRAARATNLQFVDFENHAKSMGANAETVSSTSELEAAYKRAKDSDKTYVIVIKTHGYEWLEGSAFWESPTLHDPITKENKDALADFQGGKEKQRKGV
;
A
#
# COMPACT_ATOMS: atom_id res chain seq x y z
N GLN A 1 16.20 -7.05 -19.45
CA GLN A 1 15.97 -5.91 -18.53
C GLN A 1 14.95 -6.34 -17.49
N ASP A 2 15.29 -6.21 -16.18
CA ASP A 2 14.35 -6.57 -15.11
C ASP A 2 13.27 -5.50 -14.98
N VAL A 3 12.04 -5.96 -14.68
CA VAL A 3 10.92 -5.09 -14.30
C VAL A 3 10.70 -5.26 -12.80
N VAL A 4 10.79 -4.16 -12.07
CA VAL A 4 10.60 -4.14 -10.60
C VAL A 4 9.34 -3.35 -10.28
N VAL A 5 8.44 -3.95 -9.49
CA VAL A 5 7.16 -3.36 -9.08
C VAL A 5 7.14 -3.25 -7.55
N PHE A 6 6.92 -2.04 -7.04
CA PHE A 6 6.64 -1.81 -5.62
C PHE A 6 5.16 -1.54 -5.43
N LEU A 7 4.52 -2.24 -4.52
CA LEU A 7 3.09 -2.06 -4.25
C LEU A 7 2.74 -2.37 -2.79
N GLY A 8 1.65 -1.79 -2.31
CA GLY A 8 1.09 -2.16 -1.02
C GLY A 8 0.28 -3.47 -1.09
N ASP A 9 0.07 -4.09 0.06
CA ASP A 9 -0.72 -5.31 0.23
C ASP A 9 -2.14 -5.19 -0.31
N GLY A 10 -2.81 -4.04 -0.13
CA GLY A 10 -4.11 -3.79 -0.72
C GLY A 10 -4.09 -3.78 -2.25
N SER A 11 -3.08 -3.16 -2.87
CA SER A 11 -2.91 -3.16 -4.33
C SER A 11 -2.57 -4.55 -4.87
N TYR A 12 -1.78 -5.33 -4.14
CA TYR A 12 -1.50 -6.72 -4.47
C TYR A 12 -2.80 -7.52 -4.63
N LEU A 13 -3.74 -7.37 -3.71
CA LEU A 13 -5.01 -8.09 -3.75
C LEU A 13 -5.92 -7.69 -4.93
N LEU A 14 -5.71 -6.52 -5.53
CA LEU A 14 -6.47 -6.07 -6.70
C LEU A 14 -6.00 -6.68 -8.01
N SER A 15 -4.72 -7.05 -8.14
CA SER A 15 -4.11 -7.50 -9.40
C SER A 15 -3.19 -8.71 -9.23
N ASN A 16 -3.43 -9.57 -8.23
CA ASN A 16 -2.56 -10.72 -7.95
C ASN A 16 -2.54 -11.77 -9.08
N SER A 17 -3.58 -11.85 -9.90
CA SER A 17 -3.64 -12.75 -11.05
C SER A 17 -2.53 -12.49 -12.09
N ASP A 18 -1.97 -11.29 -12.13
CA ASP A 18 -0.87 -10.95 -13.05
C ASP A 18 0.42 -11.68 -12.69
N ILE A 19 0.58 -12.11 -11.43
CA ILE A 19 1.68 -12.99 -11.01
C ILE A 19 1.58 -14.33 -11.74
N TYR A 20 0.39 -14.94 -11.75
CA TYR A 20 0.16 -16.18 -12.48
C TYR A 20 0.39 -15.99 -13.99
N SER A 21 -0.10 -14.92 -14.56
CA SER A 21 0.11 -14.58 -15.97
C SER A 21 1.60 -14.44 -16.31
N SER A 22 2.37 -13.77 -15.46
CA SER A 22 3.81 -13.58 -15.65
C SER A 22 4.57 -14.92 -15.63
N VAL A 23 4.18 -15.85 -14.76
CA VAL A 23 4.75 -17.19 -14.70
C VAL A 23 4.35 -18.00 -15.92
N LEU A 24 3.08 -17.93 -16.33
CA LEU A 24 2.55 -18.69 -17.47
C LEU A 24 3.22 -18.31 -18.80
N TYR A 25 3.57 -17.03 -18.96
CA TYR A 25 4.18 -16.50 -20.18
C TYR A 25 5.71 -16.36 -20.10
N ASP A 26 6.35 -16.87 -19.05
CA ASP A 26 7.80 -16.74 -18.81
C ASP A 26 8.28 -15.28 -18.83
N GLN A 27 7.42 -14.36 -18.36
CA GLN A 27 7.72 -12.93 -18.27
C GLN A 27 8.05 -12.58 -16.81
N LYS A 28 9.33 -12.65 -16.47
CA LYS A 28 9.82 -12.41 -15.12
C LYS A 28 9.48 -11.01 -14.61
N LEU A 29 8.89 -10.93 -13.42
CA LEU A 29 8.70 -9.74 -12.61
C LEU A 29 9.43 -9.89 -11.26
N ILE A 30 9.94 -8.80 -10.73
CA ILE A 30 10.38 -8.69 -9.33
C ILE A 30 9.36 -7.80 -8.62
N ILE A 31 8.62 -8.37 -7.67
CA ILE A 31 7.51 -7.69 -7.00
C ILE A 31 7.86 -7.54 -5.53
N VAL A 32 7.88 -6.30 -5.03
CA VAL A 32 8.06 -5.99 -3.61
C VAL A 32 6.72 -5.57 -3.03
N VAL A 33 6.19 -6.39 -2.13
CA VAL A 33 4.92 -6.15 -1.44
C VAL A 33 5.20 -5.51 -0.09
N CYS A 34 4.83 -4.24 0.07
CA CYS A 34 4.88 -3.51 1.33
C CYS A 34 3.61 -3.81 2.13
N ASP A 35 3.67 -4.81 3.01
CA ASP A 35 2.54 -5.23 3.82
C ASP A 35 2.43 -4.35 5.07
N ASN A 36 1.48 -3.41 5.04
CA ASN A 36 1.18 -2.51 6.15
C ASN A 36 -0.19 -2.77 6.81
N GLY A 37 -0.91 -3.81 6.39
CA GLY A 37 -2.16 -4.28 6.97
C GLY A 37 -3.40 -3.63 6.38
N GLY A 38 -3.39 -3.32 5.08
CA GLY A 38 -4.56 -2.88 4.32
C GLY A 38 -4.30 -1.74 3.36
N HIS A 39 -5.35 -1.01 3.02
CA HIS A 39 -5.27 0.19 2.18
C HIS A 39 -4.86 1.43 3.00
N MET A 40 -3.65 1.41 3.59
CA MET A 40 -3.26 2.40 4.59
C MET A 40 -3.12 3.83 4.03
N VAL A 41 -2.81 4.00 2.73
CA VAL A 41 -2.85 5.32 2.09
C VAL A 41 -4.27 5.88 2.09
N ILE A 42 -5.27 5.05 1.80
CA ILE A 42 -6.68 5.46 1.85
C ILE A 42 -7.12 5.75 3.29
N ASN A 43 -6.68 4.93 4.25
CA ASN A 43 -6.91 5.17 5.66
C ASN A 43 -6.34 6.54 6.10
N ARG A 44 -5.11 6.86 5.69
CA ARG A 44 -4.48 8.17 5.93
C ARG A 44 -5.31 9.32 5.36
N LEU A 45 -5.78 9.20 4.11
CA LEU A 45 -6.60 10.23 3.48
C LEU A 45 -7.93 10.42 4.22
N GLN A 46 -8.53 9.33 4.68
CA GLN A 46 -9.77 9.35 5.46
C GLN A 46 -9.58 10.07 6.80
N LEU A 47 -8.52 9.74 7.54
CA LEU A 47 -8.17 10.41 8.79
C LEU A 47 -7.88 11.90 8.60
N ALA A 48 -7.15 12.26 7.54
CA ALA A 48 -6.85 13.66 7.21
C ALA A 48 -8.08 14.49 6.86
N LYS A 49 -9.22 13.88 6.60
CA LYS A 49 -10.52 14.53 6.38
C LYS A 49 -11.44 14.48 7.61
N GLY A 50 -10.89 14.13 8.78
CA GLY A 50 -11.63 14.02 10.04
C GLY A 50 -12.53 12.80 10.12
N GLY A 51 -12.31 11.80 9.27
CA GLY A 51 -12.98 10.50 9.33
C GLY A 51 -12.36 9.58 10.37
N ASN A 52 -13.05 8.49 10.69
CA ASN A 52 -12.55 7.44 11.57
C ASN A 52 -11.94 6.30 10.74
N GLU A 53 -11.05 5.54 11.35
CA GLU A 53 -10.54 4.31 10.75
C GLU A 53 -11.66 3.30 10.53
N TYR A 54 -11.59 2.62 9.41
CA TYR A 54 -12.55 1.62 9.02
C TYR A 54 -11.85 0.48 8.26
N ILE A 55 -12.53 -0.23 7.39
CA ILE A 55 -12.06 -1.42 6.69
C ILE A 55 -10.75 -1.22 5.90
N CYS A 56 -10.37 0.01 5.57
CA CYS A 56 -9.08 0.31 4.93
C CYS A 56 -7.88 -0.01 5.81
N ASN A 57 -8.08 0.03 7.14
CA ASN A 57 -7.16 -0.55 8.10
C ASN A 57 -7.76 -1.88 8.58
N LEU A 58 -7.15 -2.99 8.23
CA LEU A 58 -7.68 -4.32 8.59
C LEU A 58 -7.80 -4.49 10.11
N ARG A 59 -6.91 -3.86 10.91
CA ARG A 59 -6.97 -3.93 12.37
C ARG A 59 -8.16 -3.18 12.96
N ALA A 60 -8.70 -2.20 12.24
CA ALA A 60 -9.91 -1.46 12.61
C ALA A 60 -11.19 -2.11 12.04
N ALA A 61 -11.06 -3.12 11.20
CA ALA A 61 -12.19 -3.86 10.69
C ALA A 61 -12.92 -4.59 11.83
N ARG A 62 -14.24 -4.46 11.86
CA ARG A 62 -15.11 -5.12 12.87
C ARG A 62 -15.34 -6.59 12.54
N ALA A 63 -14.30 -7.33 12.16
CA ALA A 63 -14.36 -8.74 11.88
C ALA A 63 -14.17 -9.55 13.18
N THR A 64 -15.01 -10.55 13.40
CA THR A 64 -14.91 -11.44 14.55
C THR A 64 -13.62 -12.27 14.52
N ASN A 65 -13.21 -12.67 13.32
CA ASN A 65 -11.99 -13.42 13.07
C ASN A 65 -11.21 -12.71 11.97
N LEU A 66 -10.32 -11.80 12.34
CA LEU A 66 -9.46 -11.11 11.39
C LEU A 66 -8.44 -12.08 10.81
N GLN A 67 -8.50 -12.25 9.50
CA GLN A 67 -7.55 -13.07 8.76
C GLN A 67 -6.57 -12.16 8.02
N PHE A 68 -5.29 -12.46 8.13
CA PHE A 68 -4.25 -11.82 7.33
C PHE A 68 -3.82 -12.75 6.21
N VAL A 69 -3.59 -12.16 5.04
CA VAL A 69 -3.14 -12.92 3.87
C VAL A 69 -1.67 -13.31 4.06
N ASP A 70 -1.35 -14.56 3.85
CA ASP A 70 0.01 -15.04 3.68
C ASP A 70 0.43 -14.80 2.22
N PHE A 71 0.95 -13.60 1.95
CA PHE A 71 1.33 -13.18 0.60
C PHE A 71 2.46 -14.03 0.00
N GLU A 72 3.36 -14.55 0.84
CA GLU A 72 4.44 -15.44 0.40
C GLU A 72 3.88 -16.74 -0.15
N ASN A 73 3.06 -17.45 0.63
CA ASN A 73 2.47 -18.70 0.19
C ASN A 73 1.44 -18.48 -0.92
N HIS A 74 0.73 -17.36 -0.91
CA HIS A 74 -0.17 -17.00 -2.00
C HIS A 74 0.57 -16.84 -3.34
N ALA A 75 1.70 -16.11 -3.36
CA ALA A 75 2.52 -15.98 -4.56
C ALA A 75 3.12 -17.32 -5.02
N LYS A 76 3.60 -18.14 -4.07
CA LYS A 76 4.10 -19.49 -4.36
C LYS A 76 3.04 -20.38 -5.00
N SER A 77 1.80 -20.27 -4.56
CA SER A 77 0.68 -21.05 -5.13
C SER A 77 0.39 -20.70 -6.60
N MET A 78 0.79 -19.50 -7.04
CA MET A 78 0.71 -19.06 -8.44
C MET A 78 1.97 -19.38 -9.26
N GLY A 79 2.91 -20.13 -8.68
CA GLY A 79 4.12 -20.60 -9.37
C GLY A 79 5.32 -19.66 -9.26
N ALA A 80 5.21 -18.50 -8.64
CA ALA A 80 6.31 -17.60 -8.40
C ALA A 80 7.26 -18.11 -7.30
N ASN A 81 8.51 -17.64 -7.30
CA ASN A 81 9.34 -17.68 -6.11
C ASN A 81 8.89 -16.59 -5.15
N ALA A 82 8.92 -16.84 -3.85
CA ALA A 82 8.56 -15.82 -2.87
C ALA A 82 9.24 -16.04 -1.54
N GLU A 83 9.49 -14.93 -0.83
CA GLU A 83 9.99 -14.92 0.55
C GLU A 83 9.51 -13.68 1.30
N THR A 84 9.44 -13.80 2.62
CA THR A 84 9.13 -12.68 3.52
C THR A 84 10.41 -12.22 4.21
N VAL A 85 10.60 -10.91 4.28
CA VAL A 85 11.76 -10.27 4.89
C VAL A 85 11.31 -9.27 5.96
N SER A 86 12.19 -8.99 6.93
CA SER A 86 11.89 -8.16 8.10
C SER A 86 12.78 -6.92 8.24
N SER A 87 13.78 -6.78 7.37
CA SER A 87 14.72 -5.66 7.39
C SER A 87 15.14 -5.23 6.00
N THR A 88 15.68 -4.03 5.88
CA THR A 88 16.24 -3.51 4.62
C THR A 88 17.43 -4.32 4.13
N SER A 89 18.26 -4.84 5.02
CA SER A 89 19.39 -5.71 4.65
C SER A 89 18.90 -7.06 4.07
N GLU A 90 17.85 -7.64 4.66
CA GLU A 90 17.21 -8.83 4.11
C GLU A 90 16.53 -8.56 2.78
N LEU A 91 15.87 -7.40 2.63
CA LEU A 91 15.29 -6.98 1.36
C LEU A 91 16.34 -6.86 0.26
N GLU A 92 17.50 -6.27 0.56
CA GLU A 92 18.60 -6.19 -0.40
C GLU A 92 19.13 -7.57 -0.81
N ALA A 93 19.28 -8.49 0.15
CA ALA A 93 19.70 -9.84 -0.13
C ALA A 93 18.64 -10.62 -0.95
N ALA A 94 17.35 -10.46 -0.63
CA ALA A 94 16.24 -11.05 -1.37
C ALA A 94 16.17 -10.49 -2.80
N TYR A 95 16.39 -9.20 -2.97
CA TYR A 95 16.43 -8.57 -4.29
C TYR A 95 17.55 -9.15 -5.18
N LYS A 96 18.75 -9.42 -4.62
CA LYS A 96 19.82 -10.08 -5.34
C LYS A 96 19.39 -11.49 -5.80
N ARG A 97 18.78 -12.28 -4.91
CA ARG A 97 18.21 -13.59 -5.28
C ARG A 97 17.14 -13.48 -6.36
N ALA A 98 16.27 -12.48 -6.26
CA ALA A 98 15.25 -12.22 -7.25
C ALA A 98 15.85 -11.88 -8.63
N LYS A 99 16.94 -11.14 -8.67
CA LYS A 99 17.65 -10.86 -9.93
C LYS A 99 18.23 -12.12 -10.57
N ASP A 100 18.74 -13.03 -9.78
CA ASP A 100 19.33 -14.29 -10.24
C ASP A 100 18.28 -15.37 -10.55
N SER A 101 17.02 -15.14 -10.19
CA SER A 101 15.90 -16.04 -10.48
C SER A 101 15.55 -16.03 -11.97
N ASP A 102 15.17 -17.16 -12.50
CA ASP A 102 14.69 -17.35 -13.88
C ASP A 102 13.20 -17.03 -14.05
N LYS A 103 12.43 -16.90 -12.97
CA LYS A 103 11.00 -16.62 -12.97
C LYS A 103 10.61 -15.50 -12.01
N THR A 104 9.36 -15.08 -12.08
CA THR A 104 8.78 -14.06 -11.20
C THR A 104 9.09 -14.34 -9.74
N TYR A 105 9.49 -13.29 -9.03
CA TYR A 105 9.91 -13.33 -7.64
C TYR A 105 9.17 -12.29 -6.82
N VAL A 106 8.52 -12.72 -5.74
CA VAL A 106 7.76 -11.84 -4.85
C VAL A 106 8.48 -11.74 -3.50
N ILE A 107 8.78 -10.52 -3.10
CA ILE A 107 9.42 -10.23 -1.80
C ILE A 107 8.39 -9.50 -0.95
N VAL A 108 8.02 -10.08 0.18
CA VAL A 108 7.07 -9.46 1.12
C VAL A 108 7.86 -8.82 2.26
N ILE A 109 7.63 -7.52 2.50
CA ILE A 109 8.23 -6.82 3.62
C ILE A 109 7.15 -6.17 4.49
N LYS A 110 7.19 -6.43 5.80
CA LYS A 110 6.31 -5.77 6.76
C LYS A 110 6.73 -4.31 6.92
N THR A 111 5.77 -3.41 6.79
CA THR A 111 5.96 -1.96 6.91
C THR A 111 4.98 -1.35 7.91
N HIS A 112 5.31 -0.17 8.42
CA HIS A 112 4.43 0.55 9.34
C HIS A 112 3.26 1.21 8.58
N GLY A 113 2.04 0.96 9.06
CA GLY A 113 0.84 1.53 8.47
C GLY A 113 0.61 3.01 8.79
N TYR A 114 1.25 3.52 9.84
CA TYR A 114 1.06 4.90 10.32
C TYR A 114 2.29 5.79 10.15
N GLU A 115 3.41 5.24 9.71
CA GLU A 115 4.63 6.00 9.44
C GLU A 115 4.73 6.32 7.95
N TRP A 116 4.77 7.61 7.64
CA TRP A 116 4.91 8.12 6.28
C TRP A 116 5.73 9.41 6.27
N LEU A 117 6.23 9.75 5.13
CA LEU A 117 6.94 11.01 4.95
C LEU A 117 5.98 12.19 5.16
N GLU A 118 6.51 13.26 5.75
CA GLU A 118 5.79 14.53 5.86
C GLU A 118 5.50 15.11 4.47
N GLY A 119 4.49 15.94 4.44
CA GLY A 119 4.06 16.62 3.23
C GLY A 119 2.92 15.90 2.53
N SER A 120 2.08 16.71 1.95
CA SER A 120 0.95 16.29 1.14
C SER A 120 0.51 17.49 0.31
N ALA A 121 0.08 17.25 -0.91
CA ALA A 121 -0.55 18.30 -1.69
C ALA A 121 -2.01 18.50 -1.24
N PHE A 122 -2.45 19.72 -1.12
CA PHE A 122 -3.85 20.07 -0.85
C PHE A 122 -4.65 20.02 -2.17
N TRP A 123 -4.79 18.83 -2.71
CA TRP A 123 -5.53 18.59 -3.95
C TRP A 123 -7.04 18.54 -3.69
N GLU A 124 -7.81 18.86 -4.71
CA GLU A 124 -9.26 18.77 -4.65
C GLU A 124 -9.66 17.30 -4.45
N SER A 125 -10.04 16.97 -3.23
CA SER A 125 -10.69 15.71 -2.94
C SER A 125 -12.11 16.00 -2.47
N PRO A 126 -13.04 15.06 -2.55
CA PRO A 126 -14.36 15.24 -1.96
C PRO A 126 -14.22 15.63 -0.49
N THR A 127 -14.48 16.88 -0.19
CA THR A 127 -14.60 17.38 1.17
C THR A 127 -16.07 17.38 1.54
N LEU A 128 -16.36 17.17 2.81
CA LEU A 128 -17.73 17.34 3.30
C LEU A 128 -18.08 18.82 3.16
N HIS A 129 -19.05 19.12 2.30
CA HIS A 129 -19.59 20.50 2.16
C HIS A 129 -20.23 20.99 3.47
N ASP A 130 -20.85 20.06 4.22
CA ASP A 130 -21.49 20.33 5.51
C ASP A 130 -20.81 19.45 6.59
N PRO A 131 -19.69 19.89 7.17
CA PRO A 131 -18.98 19.12 8.19
C PRO A 131 -19.82 19.04 9.47
N ILE A 132 -20.07 17.81 9.93
CA ILE A 132 -20.95 17.53 11.08
C ILE A 132 -20.15 17.56 12.38
N THR A 133 -19.01 16.86 12.41
CA THR A 133 -18.19 16.74 13.62
C THR A 133 -17.17 17.86 13.73
N LYS A 134 -16.60 18.02 14.93
CA LYS A 134 -15.51 18.97 15.15
C LYS A 134 -14.30 18.61 14.30
N GLU A 135 -13.95 17.34 14.24
CA GLU A 135 -12.81 16.82 13.48
C GLU A 135 -12.97 17.08 11.98
N ASN A 136 -14.19 16.97 11.44
CA ASN A 136 -14.46 17.33 10.05
C ASN A 136 -14.33 18.83 9.79
N LYS A 137 -14.75 19.68 10.75
CA LYS A 137 -14.61 21.14 10.64
C LYS A 137 -13.16 21.58 10.69
N ASP A 138 -12.39 20.99 11.61
CA ASP A 138 -10.97 21.27 11.76
C ASP A 138 -10.20 20.85 10.50
N ALA A 139 -10.50 19.66 9.95
CA ALA A 139 -9.90 19.17 8.72
C ALA A 139 -10.25 20.02 7.49
N LEU A 140 -11.47 20.55 7.40
CA LEU A 140 -11.87 21.44 6.33
C LEU A 140 -11.13 22.78 6.43
N ALA A 141 -10.98 23.33 7.64
CA ALA A 141 -10.26 24.59 7.87
C ALA A 141 -8.76 24.43 7.52
N ASP A 142 -8.13 23.31 7.92
CA ASP A 142 -6.74 23.01 7.56
C ASP A 142 -6.57 22.86 6.04
N PHE A 143 -7.48 22.16 5.38
CA PHE A 143 -7.48 22.04 3.92
C PHE A 143 -7.57 23.40 3.22
N GLN A 144 -8.50 24.26 3.64
CA GLN A 144 -8.67 25.59 3.05
C GLN A 144 -7.43 26.47 3.27
N GLY A 145 -6.91 26.51 4.50
CA GLY A 145 -5.71 27.26 4.83
C GLY A 145 -4.45 26.75 4.14
N GLY A 146 -4.35 25.43 3.93
CA GLY A 146 -3.26 24.81 3.16
C GLY A 146 -3.36 25.12 1.68
N LYS A 147 -4.57 25.10 1.11
CA LYS A 147 -4.83 25.41 -0.30
C LYS A 147 -4.48 26.86 -0.64
N GLU A 148 -4.77 27.80 0.27
CA GLU A 148 -4.39 29.23 0.09
C GLU A 148 -2.88 29.44 0.00
N LYS A 149 -2.09 28.63 0.72
CA LYS A 149 -0.62 28.66 0.74
C LYS A 149 0.01 27.87 -0.41
N GLN A 150 -0.76 27.08 -1.12
CA GLN A 150 -0.27 26.22 -2.18
C GLN A 150 0.21 27.06 -3.37
N ARG A 151 1.37 26.69 -3.94
CA ARG A 151 1.88 27.33 -5.15
C ARG A 151 0.86 27.13 -6.28
N LYS A 152 0.36 28.23 -6.82
CA LYS A 152 -0.48 28.18 -8.02
C LYS A 152 0.36 27.69 -9.19
N GLY A 153 -0.13 26.69 -9.90
CA GLY A 153 0.50 26.24 -11.15
C GLY A 153 0.55 27.41 -12.16
N VAL A 154 1.63 27.44 -12.92
CA VAL A 154 1.80 28.39 -14.04
C VAL A 154 1.10 27.83 -15.27
#